data_9c059145efa54ffd6313a1cfdff394e9
#
_entry.id   9c059145efa54ffd6313a1cfdff394e9
#
_cell.length_a   1.000
_cell.length_b   1.000
_cell.length_c   1.000
_cell.angle_alpha   90.00
_cell.angle_beta   90.00
_cell.angle_gamma   90.00
#
_symmetry.space_group_name_H-M   'P 1'
#
loop_
_entity.id
_entity.type
_entity.pdbx_description
1 polymer ?
#
loop_
_entity_poly.entity_id
_entity_poly.type
_entity_poly.pdbx_seq_one_letter_code
_entity_poly.pdbx_strand_id
1 'polypeptide(L)' 'MDMEPMDLIRDKFSQECEIGTVRRLLMVHFDMTEEEAQDEIDSYFEIVDWMDKHRDTLEEDLGYAKKP' A
#
# COMPACT_ATOMS: atom_id res chain seq x y z
N MET A 1 0.29 19.97 -2.57
CA MET A 1 0.83 18.62 -2.65
C MET A 1 -0.27 17.59 -2.58
N ASP A 2 -0.34 16.78 -3.59
CA ASP A 2 -1.43 15.83 -3.66
C ASP A 2 -1.03 14.48 -3.10
N MET A 3 -1.87 13.95 -2.25
CA MET A 3 -1.66 12.63 -1.69
C MET A 3 -2.54 11.66 -2.45
N GLU A 4 -1.97 10.56 -2.89
CA GLU A 4 -2.74 9.55 -3.58
C GLU A 4 -3.33 8.57 -2.57
N PRO A 5 -4.42 7.88 -2.94
CA PRO A 5 -5.02 6.92 -2.02
C PRO A 5 -4.03 5.87 -1.51
N MET A 6 -3.13 5.42 -2.37
CA MET A 6 -2.16 4.42 -1.97
C MET A 6 -1.22 4.96 -0.89
N ASP A 7 -0.88 6.24 -0.97
CA ASP A 7 -0.01 6.87 0.02
C ASP A 7 -0.70 6.88 1.38
N LEU A 8 -1.99 7.20 1.40
CA LEU A 8 -2.74 7.22 2.65
C LEU A 8 -2.79 5.82 3.25
N ILE A 9 -3.06 4.82 2.41
CA ILE A 9 -3.14 3.44 2.90
C ILE A 9 -1.83 3.02 3.53
N ARG A 10 -0.73 3.29 2.84
CA ARG A 10 0.58 2.90 3.34
C ARG A 10 0.89 3.61 4.66
N ASP A 11 0.58 4.89 4.74
CA ASP A 11 0.85 5.66 5.93
C ASP A 11 0.05 5.13 7.11
N LYS A 12 -1.24 4.87 6.90
CA LYS A 12 -2.09 4.43 7.99
C LYS A 12 -1.77 3.01 8.44
N PHE A 13 -1.40 2.15 7.53
CA PHE A 13 -1.03 0.80 7.92
C PHE A 13 0.32 0.79 8.65
N SER A 14 1.22 1.72 8.32
CA SER A 14 2.45 1.82 9.09
C SER A 14 2.19 2.31 10.50
N GLN A 15 1.04 2.95 10.73
CA GLN A 15 0.63 3.37 12.06
C GLN A 15 -0.25 2.30 12.72
N GLU A 16 -0.36 1.12 12.09
CA GLU A 16 -1.11 0.00 12.65
C GLU A 16 -2.59 0.29 12.79
N CYS A 17 -3.14 1.07 11.87
CA CYS A 17 -4.56 1.34 11.84
C CYS A 17 -5.31 0.13 11.31
N GLU A 18 -6.55 -0.03 11.74
CA GLU A 18 -7.37 -1.13 11.28
C GLU A 18 -7.85 -0.88 9.85
N ILE A 19 -8.16 -1.97 9.17
CA ILE A 19 -8.63 -1.89 7.78
C ILE A 19 -9.89 -1.04 7.69
N GLY A 20 -10.82 -1.22 8.61
CA GLY A 20 -12.05 -0.43 8.59
C GLY A 20 -11.78 1.06 8.72
N THR A 21 -10.82 1.43 9.56
CA THR A 21 -10.45 2.83 9.73
C THR A 21 -9.85 3.39 8.45
N VAL A 22 -8.95 2.62 7.83
CA VAL A 22 -8.31 3.06 6.60
C VAL A 22 -9.34 3.23 5.49
N ARG A 23 -10.28 2.29 5.39
CA ARG A 23 -11.32 2.39 4.36
C ARG A 23 -12.17 3.63 4.57
N ARG A 24 -12.54 3.92 5.82
CA ARG A 24 -13.33 5.11 6.09
C ARG A 24 -12.58 6.38 5.72
N LEU A 25 -11.29 6.43 6.03
CA LEU A 25 -10.50 7.60 5.70
C LEU A 25 -10.42 7.82 4.19
N LEU A 26 -10.31 6.74 3.44
CA LEU A 26 -10.32 6.85 1.99
C LEU A 26 -11.63 7.42 1.50
N MET A 27 -12.74 6.96 2.06
CA MET A 27 -14.04 7.46 1.65
C MET A 27 -14.19 8.95 1.95
N VAL A 28 -13.66 9.39 3.08
CA VAL A 28 -13.80 10.79 3.47
C VAL A 28 -12.82 11.69 2.74
N HIS A 29 -11.56 11.28 2.68
CA HIS A 29 -10.53 12.14 2.10
C HIS A 29 -10.53 12.18 0.58
N PHE A 30 -10.94 11.12 -0.05
CA PHE A 30 -10.90 11.03 -1.50
C PHE A 30 -12.30 10.92 -2.12
N ASP A 31 -13.33 11.04 -1.29
CA ASP A 31 -14.70 11.01 -1.78
C ASP A 31 -14.98 9.72 -2.55
N MET A 32 -14.49 8.61 -2.06
CA MET A 32 -14.68 7.32 -2.68
C MET A 32 -15.88 6.61 -2.12
N THR A 33 -16.46 5.71 -2.92
CA THR A 33 -17.46 4.82 -2.39
C THR A 33 -16.77 3.74 -1.58
N GLU A 34 -17.56 2.98 -0.82
CA GLU A 34 -17.00 1.89 -0.03
C GLU A 34 -16.29 0.87 -0.91
N GLU A 35 -16.90 0.56 -2.06
CA GLU A 35 -16.29 -0.41 -2.98
C GLU A 35 -14.95 0.11 -3.51
N GLU A 36 -14.91 1.38 -3.86
CA GLU A 36 -13.68 1.96 -4.38
C GLU A 36 -12.58 1.94 -3.32
N ALA A 37 -12.94 2.28 -2.09
CA ALA A 37 -11.96 2.27 -1.02
C ALA A 37 -11.45 0.86 -0.76
N GLN A 38 -12.35 -0.12 -0.79
CA GLN A 38 -11.95 -1.51 -0.58
C GLN A 38 -11.04 -1.99 -1.70
N ASP A 39 -11.33 -1.58 -2.95
CA ASP A 39 -10.48 -1.95 -4.07
C ASP A 39 -9.07 -1.41 -3.90
N GLU A 40 -8.95 -0.18 -3.42
CA GLU A 40 -7.63 0.41 -3.20
C GLU A 40 -6.87 -0.38 -2.13
N ILE A 41 -7.54 -0.75 -1.07
CA ILE A 41 -6.90 -1.52 -0.01
C ILE A 41 -6.47 -2.88 -0.52
N ASP A 42 -7.33 -3.55 -1.30
CA ASP A 42 -7.00 -4.84 -1.87
C ASP A 42 -5.79 -4.73 -2.79
N SER A 43 -5.73 -3.67 -3.60
CA SER A 43 -4.61 -3.45 -4.48
C SER A 43 -3.32 -3.26 -3.69
N TYR A 44 -3.41 -2.54 -2.58
CA TYR A 44 -2.25 -2.34 -1.73
C TYR A 44 -1.71 -3.68 -1.22
N PHE A 45 -2.60 -4.54 -0.74
CA PHE A 45 -2.18 -5.84 -0.22
C PHE A 45 -1.60 -6.71 -1.33
N GLU A 46 -2.15 -6.63 -2.53
CA GLU A 46 -1.61 -7.38 -3.65
C GLU A 46 -0.19 -6.93 -3.97
N ILE A 47 0.04 -5.63 -3.97
CA ILE A 47 1.36 -5.10 -4.26
C ILE A 47 2.36 -5.52 -3.19
N VAL A 48 1.97 -5.41 -1.93
CA VAL A 48 2.84 -5.78 -0.82
C VAL A 48 3.17 -7.27 -0.89
N ASP A 49 2.18 -8.10 -1.16
CA ASP A 49 2.39 -9.53 -1.26
C ASP A 49 3.33 -9.87 -2.42
N TRP A 50 3.13 -9.19 -3.55
CA TRP A 50 3.99 -9.42 -4.71
C TRP A 50 5.43 -9.03 -4.39
N MET A 51 5.61 -7.88 -3.76
CA MET A 51 6.95 -7.40 -3.41
C MET A 51 7.63 -8.36 -2.42
N ASP A 52 6.86 -8.89 -1.48
CA ASP A 52 7.44 -9.82 -0.52
C ASP A 52 7.89 -11.11 -1.20
N LYS A 53 7.10 -11.59 -2.15
CA LYS A 53 7.45 -12.81 -2.86
C LYS A 53 8.63 -12.63 -3.79
N HIS A 54 8.83 -11.43 -4.28
CA HIS A 54 9.89 -11.15 -5.26
C HIS A 54 11.03 -10.33 -4.68
N ARG A 55 11.15 -10.36 -3.38
CA ARG A 55 12.17 -9.55 -2.71
C ARG A 55 13.57 -9.86 -3.20
N ASP A 56 13.89 -11.13 -3.28
CA ASP A 56 15.24 -11.53 -3.68
C ASP A 56 15.52 -11.10 -5.11
N THR A 57 14.53 -11.25 -5.99
CA THR A 57 14.69 -10.86 -7.38
C THR A 57 14.90 -9.35 -7.49
N LEU A 58 14.13 -8.58 -6.73
CA LEU A 58 14.27 -7.14 -6.76
C LEU A 58 15.65 -6.71 -6.29
N GLU A 59 16.16 -7.33 -5.24
CA GLU A 59 17.47 -7.00 -4.75
C GLU A 59 18.55 -7.31 -5.78
N GLU A 60 18.41 -8.44 -6.46
CA GLU A 60 19.35 -8.78 -7.51
C GLU A 60 19.32 -7.80 -8.66
N ASP A 61 18.10 -7.41 -9.05
CA ASP A 61 17.94 -6.48 -10.15
C ASP A 61 18.56 -5.12 -9.82
N LEU A 62 18.39 -4.68 -8.59
CA LEU A 62 18.95 -3.41 -8.19
C LEU A 62 20.45 -3.48 -7.97
N GLY A 63 20.97 -4.67 -7.72
CA GLY A 63 22.41 -4.87 -7.74
C GLY A 63 23.16 -4.37 -6.55
N TYR A 64 22.47 -3.91 -5.52
CA TYR A 64 23.24 -3.43 -4.39
C TYR A 64 23.04 -4.27 -3.16
N ALA A 65 22.36 -5.31 -3.28
CA ALA A 65 22.29 -6.21 -2.16
C ALA A 65 23.60 -6.91 -1.96
N LYS A 66 24.42 -6.90 -2.93
CA LYS A 66 25.49 -7.57 -2.84
C LYS A 66 26.53 -6.98 -2.31
N LYS A 67 26.98 -7.00 -1.74
CA LYS A 67 27.85 -6.34 -1.24
C LYS A 67 28.78 -7.07 -1.01
N PRO A 68 29.50 -7.17 -1.13
CA PRO A 68 30.60 -7.85 -1.02
C PRO A 68 31.09 -8.32 -0.05
#